data_5bb8de006ec2eb90582cc7e7d7eb4140
#
_entry.id   5bb8de006ec2eb90582cc7e7d7eb4140
#
_cell.length_a   1.000
_cell.length_b   1.000
_cell.length_c   1.000
_cell.angle_alpha   90.00
_cell.angle_beta   90.00
_cell.angle_gamma   90.00
#
_symmetry.space_group_name_H-M   'P 1'
#
loop_
_entity.id
_entity.type
_entity.pdbx_description
1 polymer ?
#
loop_
_entity_poly.entity_id
_entity_poly.type
_entity_poly.pdbx_seq_one_letter_code
_entity_poly.pdbx_strand_id
1 'polypeptide(L)'
;IITLCAAVKEDEKAKTLVNALSTTFDKIMHSDVDNPPLKKALIFTESRRTQDFLFDYLSAHGYKDKIVLFNGSNKENREVLVDKFKNDAEIMIATEAGAEGLNMQFCSIVVNYDLPWNPQRVEQRIGRCHRYGQQHDVVVINFVNKSNKADQRIFSLLNEKFHLFEGVFGASDQVLGAIEDGLDIEKKILKICKTCRTTEEIDAAFNDLQKQMEDSINQKLAETKAKILDLLDTDVIRRMKGNLAQTEQKLTEYEQMFWEICQFILKDDGYFDNTDYSFTLTNPQLGI
;
A
#
# COMPACT_ATOMS: atom_id res chain seq x y z
N ILE A 1 -12.57 -5.14 -35.06
CA ILE A 1 -12.19 -4.81 -33.68
C ILE A 1 -12.93 -3.56 -33.24
N ILE A 2 -12.81 -2.40 -33.92
CA ILE A 2 -13.47 -1.14 -33.54
C ILE A 2 -14.98 -1.30 -33.41
N THR A 3 -15.62 -2.01 -34.34
CA THR A 3 -17.07 -2.28 -34.33
C THR A 3 -17.49 -3.15 -33.15
N LEU A 4 -16.66 -4.12 -32.75
CA LEU A 4 -16.90 -4.98 -31.60
C LEU A 4 -16.72 -4.21 -30.28
N CYS A 5 -15.72 -3.34 -30.19
CA CYS A 5 -15.53 -2.47 -29.02
C CYS A 5 -16.70 -1.47 -28.85
N ALA A 6 -17.22 -0.92 -29.95
CA ALA A 6 -18.38 -0.03 -29.93
C ALA A 6 -19.70 -0.75 -29.57
N ALA A 7 -19.75 -2.08 -29.70
CA ALA A 7 -20.91 -2.90 -29.33
C ALA A 7 -20.95 -3.28 -27.84
N VAL A 8 -19.89 -3.04 -27.08
CA VAL A 8 -19.82 -3.26 -25.64
C VAL A 8 -20.70 -2.20 -24.97
N LYS A 9 -21.85 -2.61 -24.46
CA LYS A 9 -22.83 -1.71 -23.84
C LYS A 9 -22.48 -1.33 -22.40
N GLU A 10 -21.75 -2.19 -21.69
CA GLU A 10 -21.33 -1.97 -20.31
C GLU A 10 -19.86 -2.34 -20.13
N ASP A 11 -19.11 -1.47 -19.46
CA ASP A 11 -17.74 -1.76 -19.02
C ASP A 11 -17.80 -2.29 -17.58
N GLU A 12 -17.58 -3.61 -17.44
CA GLU A 12 -17.65 -4.29 -16.14
C GLU A 12 -16.60 -3.75 -15.15
N LYS A 13 -15.47 -3.27 -15.63
CA LYS A 13 -14.44 -2.66 -14.78
C LYS A 13 -14.89 -1.33 -14.22
N ALA A 14 -15.50 -0.47 -15.05
CA ALA A 14 -16.04 0.81 -14.63
C ALA A 14 -17.26 0.64 -13.70
N LYS A 15 -18.13 -0.33 -13.98
CA LYS A 15 -19.26 -0.69 -13.11
C LYS A 15 -18.78 -1.18 -11.74
N THR A 16 -17.77 -2.02 -11.72
CA THR A 16 -17.14 -2.50 -10.48
C THR A 16 -16.51 -1.33 -9.71
N LEU A 17 -15.93 -0.33 -10.39
CA LEU A 17 -15.41 0.87 -9.76
C LEU A 17 -16.50 1.65 -9.04
N VAL A 18 -17.66 1.89 -9.66
CA VAL A 18 -18.79 2.60 -9.03
C VAL A 18 -19.24 1.87 -7.77
N ASN A 19 -19.41 0.54 -7.84
CA ASN A 19 -19.81 -0.28 -6.70
C ASN A 19 -18.75 -0.26 -5.59
N ALA A 20 -17.47 -0.36 -5.94
CA ALA A 20 -16.37 -0.31 -4.99
C ALA A 20 -16.30 1.05 -4.28
N LEU A 21 -16.45 2.16 -5.01
CA LEU A 21 -16.46 3.51 -4.45
C LEU A 21 -17.63 3.69 -3.48
N SER A 22 -18.86 3.33 -3.90
CA SER A 22 -20.04 3.43 -3.04
C SER A 22 -19.87 2.64 -1.75
N THR A 23 -19.50 1.35 -1.87
CA THR A 23 -19.32 0.48 -0.71
C THR A 23 -18.21 0.97 0.23
N THR A 24 -17.13 1.48 -0.35
CA THR A 24 -15.98 1.96 0.46
C THR A 24 -16.32 3.27 1.15
N PHE A 25 -16.96 4.21 0.45
CA PHE A 25 -17.43 5.45 1.05
C PHE A 25 -18.39 5.21 2.20
N ASP A 26 -19.34 4.28 2.05
CA ASP A 26 -20.26 3.92 3.11
C ASP A 26 -19.54 3.32 4.33
N LYS A 27 -18.56 2.45 4.10
CA LYS A 27 -17.79 1.83 5.18
C LYS A 27 -16.91 2.83 5.94
N ILE A 28 -16.16 3.69 5.26
CA ILE A 28 -15.26 4.64 5.91
C ILE A 28 -16.01 5.71 6.72
N MET A 29 -17.19 6.11 6.26
CA MET A 29 -18.02 7.08 7.01
C MET A 29 -18.54 6.53 8.34
N HIS A 30 -18.52 5.20 8.53
CA HIS A 30 -18.94 4.55 9.76
C HIS A 30 -17.75 3.97 10.57
N SER A 31 -16.52 4.11 10.10
CA SER A 31 -15.34 3.52 10.75
C SER A 31 -14.89 4.29 11.99
N ASP A 32 -15.09 5.59 12.02
CA ASP A 32 -14.77 6.45 13.15
C ASP A 32 -15.93 7.44 13.37
N VAL A 33 -16.63 7.31 14.49
CA VAL A 33 -17.83 8.11 14.79
C VAL A 33 -17.45 9.54 15.20
N ASP A 34 -16.31 9.68 15.88
CA ASP A 34 -15.88 10.97 16.44
C ASP A 34 -15.11 11.83 15.42
N ASN A 35 -14.37 11.18 14.51
CA ASN A 35 -13.58 11.85 13.48
C ASN A 35 -13.67 11.08 12.14
N PRO A 36 -14.80 11.12 11.43
CA PRO A 36 -14.97 10.32 10.21
C PRO A 36 -14.02 10.82 9.09
N PRO A 37 -13.41 9.89 8.33
CA PRO A 37 -12.61 10.25 7.17
C PRO A 37 -13.42 11.04 6.15
N LEU A 38 -12.76 11.95 5.43
CA LEU A 38 -13.41 12.67 4.34
C LEU A 38 -13.78 11.69 3.21
N LYS A 39 -14.95 11.88 2.62
CA LYS A 39 -15.43 11.12 1.45
C LYS A 39 -14.64 11.50 0.20
N LYS A 40 -13.38 11.06 0.14
CA LYS A 40 -12.43 11.38 -0.93
C LYS A 40 -11.77 10.11 -1.46
N ALA A 41 -11.70 9.98 -2.79
CA ALA A 41 -11.01 8.90 -3.47
C ALA A 41 -10.07 9.43 -4.56
N LEU A 42 -8.82 8.96 -4.55
CA LEU A 42 -7.82 9.26 -5.55
C LEU A 42 -7.68 8.07 -6.49
N ILE A 43 -8.10 8.23 -7.74
CA ILE A 43 -8.10 7.19 -8.77
C ILE A 43 -6.93 7.41 -9.71
N PHE A 44 -6.08 6.41 -9.86
CA PHE A 44 -4.95 6.42 -10.78
C PHE A 44 -5.24 5.63 -12.05
N THR A 45 -4.91 6.23 -13.20
CA THR A 45 -4.91 5.58 -14.52
C THR A 45 -3.66 5.99 -15.30
N GLU A 46 -3.19 5.13 -16.19
CA GLU A 46 -2.02 5.42 -17.02
C GLU A 46 -2.37 6.26 -18.28
N SER A 47 -3.63 6.21 -18.71
CA SER A 47 -4.08 6.80 -19.96
C SER A 47 -5.02 7.99 -19.78
N ARG A 48 -4.76 9.10 -20.48
CA ARG A 48 -5.69 10.23 -20.55
C ARG A 48 -7.04 9.84 -21.16
N ARG A 49 -7.06 8.92 -22.11
CA ARG A 49 -8.31 8.43 -22.69
C ARG A 49 -9.14 7.67 -21.66
N THR A 50 -8.49 6.88 -20.82
CA THR A 50 -9.16 6.22 -19.69
C THR A 50 -9.62 7.23 -18.65
N GLN A 51 -8.85 8.28 -18.38
CA GLN A 51 -9.24 9.37 -17.49
C GLN A 51 -10.52 10.06 -17.98
N ASP A 52 -10.58 10.42 -19.26
CA ASP A 52 -11.75 11.07 -19.88
C ASP A 52 -12.97 10.13 -19.85
N PHE A 53 -12.78 8.87 -20.20
CA PHE A 53 -13.84 7.84 -20.12
C PHE A 53 -14.39 7.69 -18.70
N LEU A 54 -13.51 7.60 -17.70
CA LEU A 54 -13.92 7.49 -16.30
C LEU A 54 -14.65 8.74 -15.81
N PHE A 55 -14.24 9.91 -16.26
CA PHE A 55 -14.92 11.16 -15.95
C PHE A 55 -16.37 11.15 -16.45
N ASP A 56 -16.58 10.78 -17.72
CA ASP A 56 -17.91 10.69 -18.32
C ASP A 56 -18.74 9.61 -17.64
N TYR A 57 -18.16 8.43 -17.42
CA TYR A 57 -18.84 7.31 -16.80
C TYR A 57 -19.28 7.59 -15.37
N LEU A 58 -18.38 8.07 -14.52
CA LEU A 58 -18.68 8.41 -13.13
C LEU A 58 -19.66 9.60 -13.02
N SER A 59 -19.55 10.58 -13.91
CA SER A 59 -20.50 11.69 -13.98
C SER A 59 -21.93 11.20 -14.27
N ALA A 60 -22.08 10.22 -15.14
CA ALA A 60 -23.38 9.60 -15.43
C ALA A 60 -23.90 8.74 -14.27
N HIS A 61 -23.05 8.30 -13.35
CA HIS A 61 -23.38 7.40 -12.24
C HIS A 61 -23.35 8.08 -10.86
N GLY A 62 -23.72 9.35 -10.76
CA GLY A 62 -23.99 10.04 -9.49
C GLY A 62 -22.85 10.92 -8.97
N TYR A 63 -21.75 11.04 -9.71
CA TYR A 63 -20.61 11.88 -9.31
C TYR A 63 -20.48 13.14 -10.17
N LYS A 64 -21.55 13.56 -10.86
CA LYS A 64 -21.55 14.82 -11.61
C LYS A 64 -21.14 15.98 -10.71
N ASP A 65 -20.26 16.85 -11.20
CA ASP A 65 -19.72 18.01 -10.51
C ASP A 65 -18.85 17.70 -9.26
N LYS A 66 -18.61 16.40 -8.97
CA LYS A 66 -17.81 15.94 -7.82
C LYS A 66 -16.45 15.35 -8.22
N ILE A 67 -16.04 15.56 -9.46
CA ILE A 67 -14.80 14.98 -10.02
C ILE A 67 -13.84 16.09 -10.39
N VAL A 68 -12.57 15.89 -10.02
CA VAL A 68 -11.42 16.68 -10.49
C VAL A 68 -10.54 15.82 -11.38
N LEU A 69 -10.20 16.34 -12.56
CA LEU A 69 -9.21 15.70 -13.44
C LEU A 69 -7.83 16.30 -13.20
N PHE A 70 -6.84 15.43 -12.99
CA PHE A 70 -5.48 15.83 -12.70
C PHE A 70 -4.49 15.10 -13.62
N ASN A 71 -3.81 15.82 -14.49
CA ASN A 71 -2.88 15.27 -15.47
C ASN A 71 -1.72 16.22 -15.77
N GLY A 72 -0.78 15.81 -16.60
CA GLY A 72 0.42 16.60 -16.91
C GLY A 72 0.18 17.95 -17.56
N SER A 73 -1.04 18.25 -18.06
CA SER A 73 -1.40 19.57 -18.61
C SER A 73 -1.77 20.60 -17.54
N ASN A 74 -2.05 20.15 -16.32
CA ASN A 74 -2.53 21.01 -15.24
C ASN A 74 -1.41 21.67 -14.42
N LYS A 75 -0.19 21.79 -14.96
CA LYS A 75 1.01 22.23 -14.21
C LYS A 75 0.86 23.59 -13.53
N GLU A 76 0.14 24.52 -14.15
CA GLU A 76 -0.01 25.89 -13.65
C GLU A 76 -1.10 26.05 -12.56
N ASN A 77 -2.01 25.08 -12.43
CA ASN A 77 -3.18 25.16 -11.54
C ASN A 77 -3.22 24.03 -10.51
N ARG A 78 -2.08 23.44 -10.17
CA ARG A 78 -2.01 22.24 -9.31
C ARG A 78 -2.63 22.46 -7.94
N GLU A 79 -2.27 23.53 -7.26
CA GLU A 79 -2.77 23.86 -5.92
C GLU A 79 -4.27 24.10 -5.93
N VAL A 80 -4.78 24.85 -6.91
CA VAL A 80 -6.21 25.12 -7.07
C VAL A 80 -7.01 23.82 -7.26
N LEU A 81 -6.48 22.87 -8.05
CA LEU A 81 -7.15 21.58 -8.26
C LEU A 81 -7.13 20.70 -7.02
N VAL A 82 -6.04 20.72 -6.25
CA VAL A 82 -5.95 20.02 -4.97
C VAL A 82 -6.92 20.63 -3.96
N ASP A 83 -7.00 21.97 -3.88
CA ASP A 83 -7.96 22.65 -3.00
C ASP A 83 -9.41 22.36 -3.41
N LYS A 84 -9.71 22.35 -4.71
CA LYS A 84 -11.02 21.94 -5.21
C LYS A 84 -11.32 20.48 -4.84
N PHE A 85 -10.35 19.57 -4.96
CA PHE A 85 -10.53 18.20 -4.53
C PHE A 85 -10.76 18.09 -3.03
N LYS A 86 -10.02 18.85 -2.22
CA LYS A 86 -10.15 18.85 -0.77
C LYS A 86 -11.52 19.37 -0.30
N ASN A 87 -12.02 20.43 -0.91
CA ASN A 87 -13.18 21.16 -0.39
C ASN A 87 -14.50 20.79 -1.09
N ASP A 88 -14.49 20.63 -2.43
CA ASP A 88 -15.72 20.58 -3.23
C ASP A 88 -15.97 19.20 -3.87
N ALA A 89 -14.91 18.49 -4.31
CA ALA A 89 -15.07 17.24 -5.05
C ALA A 89 -14.88 15.99 -4.16
N GLU A 90 -15.46 14.88 -4.56
CA GLU A 90 -15.33 13.58 -3.88
C GLU A 90 -14.26 12.70 -4.53
N ILE A 91 -14.00 12.88 -5.82
CA ILE A 91 -13.12 12.03 -6.62
C ILE A 91 -12.08 12.89 -7.34
N MET A 92 -10.82 12.47 -7.29
CA MET A 92 -9.80 12.96 -8.19
C MET A 92 -9.34 11.80 -9.09
N ILE A 93 -9.40 11.99 -10.41
CA ILE A 93 -8.84 11.04 -11.37
C ILE A 93 -7.51 11.61 -11.87
N ALA A 94 -6.43 10.92 -11.54
CA ALA A 94 -5.07 11.37 -11.82
C ALA A 94 -4.34 10.43 -12.80
N THR A 95 -3.57 11.04 -13.70
CA THR A 95 -2.53 10.29 -14.44
C THR A 95 -1.20 10.36 -13.68
N GLU A 96 -0.31 9.41 -13.93
CA GLU A 96 0.99 9.31 -13.28
C GLU A 96 1.76 10.64 -13.29
N ALA A 97 1.93 11.22 -14.49
CA ALA A 97 2.63 12.48 -14.68
C ALA A 97 1.98 13.69 -13.96
N GLY A 98 0.69 13.58 -13.67
CA GLY A 98 -0.05 14.63 -12.94
C GLY A 98 0.25 14.60 -11.44
N ALA A 99 0.13 13.44 -10.83
CA ALA A 99 0.11 13.28 -9.38
C ALA A 99 1.47 13.35 -8.69
N GLU A 100 2.57 13.49 -9.43
CA GLU A 100 3.91 13.56 -8.87
C GLU A 100 4.10 14.79 -7.96
N GLY A 101 4.60 14.56 -6.73
CA GLY A 101 4.90 15.63 -5.77
C GLY A 101 3.72 16.17 -4.95
N LEU A 102 2.49 15.71 -5.17
CA LEU A 102 1.33 16.19 -4.41
C LEU A 102 1.20 15.55 -3.03
N ASN A 103 0.65 16.31 -2.09
CA ASN A 103 0.29 15.85 -0.76
C ASN A 103 -1.24 15.81 -0.62
N MET A 104 -1.78 14.61 -0.37
CA MET A 104 -3.22 14.36 -0.27
C MET A 104 -3.58 13.58 1.01
N GLN A 105 -2.98 13.95 2.14
CA GLN A 105 -3.22 13.31 3.45
C GLN A 105 -4.68 13.37 3.91
N PHE A 106 -5.48 14.28 3.36
CA PHE A 106 -6.90 14.37 3.64
C PHE A 106 -7.74 13.29 2.93
N CYS A 107 -7.13 12.53 2.02
CA CYS A 107 -7.75 11.44 1.27
C CYS A 107 -7.28 10.10 1.84
N SER A 108 -8.22 9.20 2.12
CA SER A 108 -7.95 7.88 2.70
C SER A 108 -8.25 6.72 1.73
N ILE A 109 -8.67 7.00 0.49
CA ILE A 109 -8.93 5.96 -0.51
C ILE A 109 -8.04 6.17 -1.73
N VAL A 110 -7.23 5.16 -2.05
CA VAL A 110 -6.41 5.10 -3.27
C VAL A 110 -6.92 3.98 -4.16
N VAL A 111 -7.23 4.30 -5.41
CA VAL A 111 -7.70 3.33 -6.40
C VAL A 111 -6.69 3.23 -7.53
N ASN A 112 -6.07 2.08 -7.71
CA ASN A 112 -5.28 1.75 -8.88
C ASN A 112 -6.21 1.14 -9.94
N TYR A 113 -6.85 2.00 -10.76
CA TYR A 113 -7.67 1.52 -11.86
C TYR A 113 -6.82 0.76 -12.88
N ASP A 114 -5.64 1.28 -13.18
CA ASP A 114 -4.59 0.54 -13.85
C ASP A 114 -3.45 0.29 -12.86
N LEU A 115 -3.22 -0.98 -12.50
CA LEU A 115 -2.17 -1.38 -11.57
C LEU A 115 -0.82 -1.29 -12.27
N PRO A 116 0.12 -0.44 -11.80
CA PRO A 116 1.44 -0.36 -12.38
C PRO A 116 2.23 -1.64 -12.12
N TRP A 117 3.07 -2.02 -13.07
CA TRP A 117 3.93 -3.19 -12.93
C TRP A 117 5.19 -2.90 -12.10
N ASN A 118 5.48 -1.65 -11.88
CA ASN A 118 6.59 -1.18 -11.07
C ASN A 118 6.14 -1.00 -9.61
N PRO A 119 6.72 -1.75 -8.65
CA PRO A 119 6.38 -1.64 -7.23
C PRO A 119 6.61 -0.24 -6.66
N GLN A 120 7.66 0.46 -7.07
CA GLN A 120 7.94 1.83 -6.63
C GLN A 120 6.81 2.81 -7.03
N ARG A 121 6.20 2.62 -8.21
CA ARG A 121 5.06 3.45 -8.62
C ARG A 121 3.83 3.18 -7.76
N VAL A 122 3.57 1.93 -7.40
CA VAL A 122 2.47 1.57 -6.49
C VAL A 122 2.67 2.27 -5.15
N GLU A 123 3.87 2.17 -4.58
CA GLU A 123 4.22 2.83 -3.33
C GLU A 123 4.11 4.35 -3.42
N GLN A 124 4.64 4.95 -4.49
CA GLN A 124 4.52 6.39 -4.72
C GLN A 124 3.05 6.85 -4.79
N ARG A 125 2.16 6.07 -5.41
CA ARG A 125 0.72 6.36 -5.46
C ARG A 125 0.09 6.29 -4.07
N ILE A 126 0.36 5.24 -3.31
CA ILE A 126 -0.15 5.08 -1.94
C ILE A 126 0.42 6.18 -1.05
N GLY A 127 1.70 6.49 -1.18
CA GLY A 127 2.40 7.54 -0.46
C GLY A 127 1.90 8.96 -0.71
N ARG A 128 0.98 9.18 -1.68
CA ARG A 128 0.27 10.49 -1.81
C ARG A 128 -0.72 10.71 -0.67
N CYS A 129 -1.32 9.66 -0.16
CA CYS A 129 -2.29 9.67 0.92
C CYS A 129 -1.72 9.19 2.25
N HIS A 130 -0.89 8.15 2.24
CA HIS A 130 -0.24 7.57 3.42
C HIS A 130 1.08 8.29 3.71
N ARG A 131 1.03 9.31 4.55
CA ARG A 131 2.19 10.12 4.98
C ARG A 131 2.06 10.51 6.45
N TYR A 132 3.14 11.04 7.01
CA TYR A 132 3.12 11.64 8.35
C TYR A 132 2.02 12.71 8.45
N GLY A 133 1.10 12.55 9.41
CA GLY A 133 -0.08 13.41 9.58
C GLY A 133 -1.38 12.83 9.00
N GLN A 134 -1.38 11.67 8.35
CA GLN A 134 -2.60 10.91 8.04
C GLN A 134 -3.20 10.38 9.34
N GLN A 135 -4.47 10.67 9.57
CA GLN A 135 -5.19 10.30 10.80
C GLN A 135 -6.03 9.03 10.65
N HIS A 136 -6.21 8.56 9.43
CA HIS A 136 -7.09 7.44 9.10
C HIS A 136 -6.33 6.36 8.35
N ASP A 137 -6.81 5.14 8.44
CA ASP A 137 -6.32 4.03 7.62
C ASP A 137 -6.55 4.30 6.14
N VAL A 138 -5.53 4.05 5.33
CA VAL A 138 -5.62 4.23 3.88
C VAL A 138 -6.08 2.93 3.23
N VAL A 139 -7.25 2.99 2.59
CA VAL A 139 -7.80 1.87 1.83
C VAL A 139 -7.25 1.89 0.41
N VAL A 140 -6.62 0.80 0.00
CA VAL A 140 -6.06 0.64 -1.35
C VAL A 140 -6.90 -0.35 -2.15
N ILE A 141 -7.46 0.10 -3.29
CA ILE A 141 -8.26 -0.71 -4.19
C ILE A 141 -7.48 -0.96 -5.48
N ASN A 142 -7.15 -2.21 -5.76
CA ASN A 142 -6.42 -2.60 -6.96
C ASN A 142 -7.33 -3.35 -7.93
N PHE A 143 -7.41 -2.87 -9.18
CA PHE A 143 -8.13 -3.56 -10.24
C PHE A 143 -7.19 -4.52 -10.98
N VAL A 144 -7.53 -5.81 -10.93
CA VAL A 144 -6.77 -6.90 -11.54
C VAL A 144 -7.70 -7.73 -12.41
N ASN A 145 -7.29 -8.01 -13.65
CA ASN A 145 -8.04 -8.89 -14.53
C ASN A 145 -7.78 -10.36 -14.17
N LYS A 146 -8.78 -11.00 -13.55
CA LYS A 146 -8.69 -12.41 -13.14
C LYS A 146 -8.58 -13.39 -14.32
N SER A 147 -8.92 -12.97 -15.53
CA SER A 147 -8.77 -13.81 -16.73
C SER A 147 -7.38 -13.64 -17.37
N ASN A 148 -6.61 -12.64 -16.97
CA ASN A 148 -5.26 -12.40 -17.47
C ASN A 148 -4.22 -12.96 -16.48
N LYS A 149 -3.53 -14.02 -16.89
CA LYS A 149 -2.50 -14.67 -16.06
C LYS A 149 -1.32 -13.75 -15.74
N ALA A 150 -0.94 -12.88 -16.66
CA ALA A 150 0.14 -11.91 -16.42
C ALA A 150 -0.25 -10.93 -15.32
N ASP A 151 -1.45 -10.37 -15.35
CA ASP A 151 -1.95 -9.45 -14.32
C ASP A 151 -2.02 -10.13 -12.95
N GLN A 152 -2.50 -11.39 -12.90
CA GLN A 152 -2.53 -12.17 -11.66
C GLN A 152 -1.13 -12.37 -11.08
N ARG A 153 -0.15 -12.75 -11.92
CA ARG A 153 1.23 -12.97 -11.47
C ARG A 153 1.92 -11.69 -11.04
N ILE A 154 1.66 -10.58 -11.72
CA ILE A 154 2.17 -9.27 -11.31
C ILE A 154 1.58 -8.88 -9.94
N PHE A 155 0.28 -9.05 -9.75
CA PHE A 155 -0.36 -8.78 -8.48
C PHE A 155 0.19 -9.65 -7.35
N SER A 156 0.35 -10.97 -7.57
CA SER A 156 0.96 -11.87 -6.58
C SER A 156 2.39 -11.45 -6.26
N LEU A 157 3.19 -11.06 -7.26
CA LEU A 157 4.55 -10.57 -7.04
C LEU A 157 4.57 -9.32 -6.16
N LEU A 158 3.70 -8.34 -6.46
CA LEU A 158 3.59 -7.10 -5.70
C LEU A 158 3.12 -7.35 -4.25
N ASN A 159 2.16 -8.26 -4.07
CA ASN A 159 1.58 -8.55 -2.75
C ASN A 159 2.46 -9.47 -1.91
N GLU A 160 2.88 -10.60 -2.45
CA GLU A 160 3.55 -11.66 -1.69
C GLU A 160 5.04 -11.39 -1.47
N LYS A 161 5.70 -10.71 -2.41
CA LYS A 161 7.14 -10.48 -2.37
C LYS A 161 7.55 -9.09 -1.91
N PHE A 162 6.77 -8.09 -2.25
CA PHE A 162 7.04 -6.72 -1.81
C PHE A 162 6.19 -6.30 -0.61
N HIS A 163 5.23 -7.15 -0.19
CA HIS A 163 4.33 -6.87 0.94
C HIS A 163 3.68 -5.47 0.86
N LEU A 164 3.49 -4.97 -0.38
CA LEU A 164 3.03 -3.61 -0.63
C LEU A 164 1.63 -3.33 -0.11
N PHE A 165 0.82 -4.39 0.09
CA PHE A 165 -0.58 -4.27 0.47
C PHE A 165 -0.88 -4.81 1.88
N GLU A 166 0.14 -5.20 2.63
CA GLU A 166 -0.02 -5.76 3.98
C GLU A 166 -0.05 -4.71 5.10
N GLY A 167 -0.08 -3.42 4.74
CA GLY A 167 -0.22 -2.32 5.70
C GLY A 167 1.02 -1.97 6.52
N VAL A 168 2.13 -2.67 6.33
CA VAL A 168 3.40 -2.41 7.01
C VAL A 168 4.33 -1.64 6.07
N PHE A 169 4.14 -0.33 5.97
CA PHE A 169 5.05 0.57 5.27
C PHE A 169 6.35 0.75 6.06
N GLY A 170 7.28 -0.09 5.93
CA GLY A 170 8.58 -0.01 6.63
C GLY A 170 9.48 -1.15 6.20
N ALA A 171 8.90 -2.32 5.95
CA ALA A 171 9.62 -3.44 5.37
C ALA A 171 9.83 -3.27 3.85
N SER A 172 8.92 -2.55 3.17
CA SER A 172 9.01 -2.28 1.74
C SER A 172 10.11 -1.29 1.38
N ASP A 173 10.37 -0.27 2.21
CA ASP A 173 11.42 0.73 1.96
C ASP A 173 12.80 0.10 1.84
N GLN A 174 13.10 -0.94 2.63
CA GLN A 174 14.37 -1.66 2.55
C GLN A 174 14.48 -2.51 1.28
N VAL A 175 13.37 -3.12 0.87
CA VAL A 175 13.30 -3.95 -0.35
C VAL A 175 13.31 -3.07 -1.59
N LEU A 176 12.53 -1.99 -1.60
CA LEU A 176 12.43 -1.08 -2.74
C LEU A 176 13.69 -0.22 -2.91
N GLY A 177 14.36 0.16 -1.82
CA GLY A 177 15.67 0.80 -1.88
C GLY A 177 16.79 -0.09 -2.45
N ALA A 178 16.61 -1.42 -2.41
CA ALA A 178 17.52 -2.38 -3.05
C ALA A 178 17.25 -2.56 -4.56
N ILE A 179 16.09 -2.09 -5.05
CA ILE A 179 15.73 -2.14 -6.47
C ILE A 179 16.18 -0.82 -7.13
N GLU A 180 17.36 -0.80 -7.74
CA GLU A 180 17.95 0.42 -8.32
C GLU A 180 17.19 1.01 -9.49
N ASP A 181 16.47 0.20 -10.26
CA ASP A 181 15.76 0.67 -11.46
C ASP A 181 14.44 -0.08 -11.67
N GLY A 182 13.35 0.50 -11.21
CA GLY A 182 12.01 -0.02 -11.46
C GLY A 182 11.66 -0.15 -12.94
N LEU A 183 12.33 0.62 -13.82
CA LEU A 183 12.20 0.50 -15.28
C LEU A 183 12.72 -0.83 -15.80
N ASP A 184 13.74 -1.41 -15.18
CA ASP A 184 14.26 -2.71 -15.59
C ASP A 184 13.29 -3.84 -15.27
N ILE A 185 12.55 -3.75 -14.19
CA ILE A 185 11.49 -4.70 -13.85
C ILE A 185 10.37 -4.64 -14.88
N GLU A 186 9.91 -3.43 -15.22
CA GLU A 186 8.87 -3.25 -16.23
C GLU A 186 9.29 -3.81 -17.59
N LYS A 187 10.54 -3.58 -18.03
CA LYS A 187 11.07 -4.13 -19.27
C LYS A 187 11.12 -5.66 -19.26
N LYS A 188 11.54 -6.27 -18.12
CA LYS A 188 11.58 -7.73 -17.95
C LYS A 188 10.17 -8.32 -18.00
N ILE A 189 9.21 -7.74 -17.27
CA ILE A 189 7.80 -8.15 -17.30
C ILE A 189 7.23 -8.01 -18.72
N LEU A 190 7.47 -6.88 -19.39
CA LEU A 190 7.03 -6.65 -20.75
C LEU A 190 7.61 -7.69 -21.72
N LYS A 191 8.87 -8.07 -21.54
CA LYS A 191 9.52 -9.13 -22.33
C LYS A 191 8.81 -10.46 -22.10
N ILE A 192 8.53 -10.84 -20.86
CA ILE A 192 7.78 -12.08 -20.54
C ILE A 192 6.42 -12.07 -21.24
N CYS A 193 5.64 -11.01 -21.11
CA CYS A 193 4.33 -10.88 -21.73
C CYS A 193 4.37 -10.93 -23.28
N LYS A 194 5.48 -10.48 -23.89
CA LYS A 194 5.66 -10.51 -25.35
C LYS A 194 6.14 -11.86 -25.87
N THR A 195 6.97 -12.58 -25.12
CA THR A 195 7.66 -13.80 -25.61
C THR A 195 6.94 -15.08 -25.20
N CYS A 196 6.39 -15.13 -24.01
CA CYS A 196 5.70 -16.32 -23.50
C CYS A 196 4.27 -16.40 -24.05
N ARG A 197 3.88 -17.59 -24.50
CA ARG A 197 2.59 -17.84 -25.16
C ARG A 197 1.70 -18.77 -24.33
N THR A 198 2.28 -19.66 -23.56
CA THR A 198 1.55 -20.61 -22.70
C THR A 198 1.60 -20.16 -21.25
N THR A 199 0.67 -20.70 -20.44
CA THR A 199 0.62 -20.43 -18.98
C THR A 199 1.89 -20.92 -18.30
N GLU A 200 2.37 -22.08 -18.70
CA GLU A 200 3.56 -22.74 -18.14
C GLU A 200 4.83 -21.92 -18.41
N GLU A 201 4.97 -21.38 -19.64
CA GLU A 201 6.07 -20.48 -19.99
C GLU A 201 6.03 -19.18 -19.18
N ILE A 202 4.85 -18.61 -19.00
CA ILE A 202 4.64 -17.39 -18.20
C ILE A 202 5.03 -17.66 -16.75
N ASP A 203 4.52 -18.75 -16.16
CA ASP A 203 4.81 -19.11 -14.77
C ASP A 203 6.31 -19.38 -14.55
N ALA A 204 6.96 -20.12 -15.45
CA ALA A 204 8.40 -20.36 -15.37
C ALA A 204 9.21 -19.07 -15.47
N ALA A 205 8.88 -18.18 -16.40
CA ALA A 205 9.59 -16.92 -16.59
C ALA A 205 9.41 -15.96 -15.40
N PHE A 206 8.22 -15.90 -14.80
CA PHE A 206 8.00 -15.11 -13.58
C PHE A 206 8.70 -15.70 -12.36
N ASN A 207 8.77 -17.02 -12.21
CA ASN A 207 9.53 -17.66 -11.14
C ASN A 207 11.04 -17.39 -11.28
N ASP A 208 11.57 -17.40 -12.50
CA ASP A 208 12.96 -17.04 -12.76
C ASP A 208 13.23 -15.56 -12.46
N LEU A 209 12.35 -14.67 -12.91
CA LEU A 209 12.43 -13.23 -12.58
C LEU A 209 12.43 -13.01 -11.07
N GLN A 210 11.54 -13.67 -10.34
CA GLN A 210 11.44 -13.60 -8.90
C GLN A 210 12.75 -14.02 -8.21
N LYS A 211 13.32 -15.15 -8.62
CA LYS A 211 14.60 -15.64 -8.09
C LYS A 211 15.74 -14.66 -8.34
N GLN A 212 15.83 -14.12 -9.57
CA GLN A 212 16.85 -13.11 -9.90
C GLN A 212 16.70 -11.85 -9.03
N MET A 213 15.48 -11.44 -8.70
CA MET A 213 15.23 -10.30 -7.83
C MET A 213 15.61 -10.59 -6.38
N GLU A 214 15.25 -11.75 -5.84
CA GLU A 214 15.62 -12.17 -4.48
C GLU A 214 17.14 -12.19 -4.33
N ASP A 215 17.86 -12.77 -5.29
CA ASP A 215 19.32 -12.81 -5.28
C ASP A 215 19.94 -11.39 -5.32
N SER A 216 19.41 -10.51 -6.18
CA SER A 216 19.86 -9.11 -6.30
C SER A 216 19.61 -8.30 -5.02
N ILE A 217 18.42 -8.45 -4.42
CA ILE A 217 18.05 -7.78 -3.17
C ILE A 217 18.97 -8.24 -2.04
N ASN A 218 19.16 -9.54 -1.88
CA ASN A 218 20.02 -10.10 -0.84
C ASN A 218 21.47 -9.65 -0.98
N GLN A 219 21.99 -9.60 -2.21
CA GLN A 219 23.34 -9.11 -2.47
C GLN A 219 23.49 -7.64 -2.07
N LYS A 220 22.58 -6.76 -2.49
CA LYS A 220 22.63 -5.33 -2.16
C LYS A 220 22.44 -5.04 -0.67
N LEU A 221 21.56 -5.80 0.00
CA LEU A 221 21.43 -5.69 1.45
C LEU A 221 22.73 -6.09 2.16
N ALA A 222 23.41 -7.13 1.69
CA ALA A 222 24.71 -7.53 2.22
C ALA A 222 25.78 -6.45 1.97
N GLU A 223 25.86 -5.90 0.76
CA GLU A 223 26.78 -4.81 0.41
C GLU A 223 26.51 -3.53 1.22
N THR A 224 25.22 -3.17 1.38
CA THR A 224 24.84 -2.00 2.18
C THR A 224 25.18 -2.19 3.65
N LYS A 225 24.92 -3.37 4.22
CA LYS A 225 25.34 -3.70 5.59
C LYS A 225 26.84 -3.65 5.75
N ALA A 226 27.61 -4.17 4.80
CA ALA A 226 29.08 -4.11 4.82
C ALA A 226 29.57 -2.66 4.77
N LYS A 227 29.04 -1.82 3.87
CA LYS A 227 29.37 -0.40 3.78
C LYS A 227 29.02 0.39 5.05
N ILE A 228 27.87 0.12 5.66
CA ILE A 228 27.49 0.75 6.92
C ILE A 228 28.46 0.35 8.03
N LEU A 229 28.83 -0.93 8.11
CA LEU A 229 29.79 -1.42 9.11
C LEU A 229 31.19 -0.83 8.91
N ASP A 230 31.63 -0.65 7.65
CA ASP A 230 32.91 0.00 7.33
C ASP A 230 32.93 1.50 7.63
N LEU A 231 31.79 2.18 7.51
CA LEU A 231 31.66 3.62 7.81
C LEU A 231 31.44 3.91 9.30
N LEU A 232 30.99 2.92 10.08
CA LEU A 232 30.80 3.08 11.51
C LEU A 232 32.10 2.87 12.25
N ASP A 233 32.57 3.94 12.91
CA ASP A 233 33.70 3.86 13.85
C ASP A 233 33.40 2.77 14.91
N THR A 234 34.43 1.99 15.26
CA THR A 234 34.37 0.92 16.26
C THR A 234 33.75 1.36 17.58
N ASP A 235 33.94 2.63 17.94
CA ASP A 235 33.36 3.23 19.15
C ASP A 235 31.85 3.47 19.01
N VAL A 236 31.34 3.78 17.80
CA VAL A 236 29.91 3.93 17.52
C VAL A 236 29.23 2.56 17.58
N ILE A 237 29.83 1.52 17.00
CA ILE A 237 29.34 0.14 17.07
C ILE A 237 29.27 -0.34 18.53
N ARG A 238 30.27 -0.03 19.33
CA ARG A 238 30.31 -0.40 20.75
C ARG A 238 29.21 0.30 21.54
N ARG A 239 28.99 1.61 21.29
CA ARG A 239 27.90 2.39 21.93
C ARG A 239 26.51 1.89 21.50
N MET A 240 26.32 1.57 20.23
CA MET A 240 25.05 1.00 19.75
C MET A 240 24.74 -0.36 20.39
N LYS A 241 25.72 -1.26 20.46
CA LYS A 241 25.57 -2.54 21.16
C LYS A 241 25.31 -2.37 22.66
N GLY A 242 25.99 -1.41 23.31
CA GLY A 242 25.75 -1.08 24.71
C GLY A 242 24.34 -0.53 24.95
N ASN A 243 23.86 0.36 24.08
CA ASN A 243 22.50 0.88 24.17
C ASN A 243 21.43 -0.19 23.91
N LEU A 244 21.68 -1.13 22.98
CA LEU A 244 20.77 -2.26 22.72
C LEU A 244 20.65 -3.14 23.98
N ALA A 245 21.78 -3.54 24.57
CA ALA A 245 21.79 -4.35 25.79
C ALA A 245 21.12 -3.64 26.97
N GLN A 246 21.31 -2.31 27.12
CA GLN A 246 20.61 -1.53 28.15
C GLN A 246 19.09 -1.41 27.89
N THR A 247 18.69 -1.35 26.61
CA THR A 247 17.28 -1.30 26.22
C THR A 247 16.62 -2.64 26.49
N GLU A 248 17.28 -3.74 26.13
CA GLU A 248 16.80 -5.10 26.44
C GLU A 248 16.68 -5.32 27.95
N GLN A 249 17.66 -4.88 28.74
CA GLN A 249 17.59 -4.99 30.19
C GLN A 249 16.43 -4.18 30.75
N LYS A 250 16.21 -2.94 30.28
CA LYS A 250 15.07 -2.13 30.74
C LYS A 250 13.72 -2.72 30.32
N LEU A 251 13.61 -3.29 29.12
CA LEU A 251 12.41 -4.02 28.70
C LEU A 251 12.08 -5.15 29.66
N THR A 252 13.10 -5.95 30.03
CA THR A 252 12.92 -7.04 30.98
C THR A 252 12.49 -6.56 32.38
N GLU A 253 13.04 -5.42 32.83
CA GLU A 253 12.61 -4.79 34.09
C GLU A 253 11.14 -4.31 34.06
N TYR A 254 10.71 -3.71 32.91
CA TYR A 254 9.32 -3.30 32.72
C TYR A 254 8.37 -4.50 32.61
N GLU A 255 8.77 -5.57 31.95
CA GLU A 255 7.99 -6.80 31.89
C GLU A 255 7.79 -7.44 33.26
N GLN A 256 8.83 -7.47 34.09
CA GLN A 256 8.76 -7.93 35.46
C GLN A 256 7.83 -7.06 36.30
N MET A 257 7.97 -5.73 36.25
CA MET A 257 7.08 -4.81 36.98
C MET A 257 5.61 -4.98 36.51
N PHE A 258 5.39 -5.14 35.21
CA PHE A 258 4.03 -5.39 34.68
C PHE A 258 3.46 -6.69 35.19
N TRP A 259 4.27 -7.75 35.23
CA TRP A 259 3.89 -9.04 35.81
C TRP A 259 3.53 -8.97 37.30
N GLU A 260 4.34 -8.25 38.06
CA GLU A 260 4.05 -8.02 39.52
C GLU A 260 2.74 -7.25 39.73
N ILE A 261 2.47 -6.24 38.87
CA ILE A 261 1.20 -5.50 38.90
C ILE A 261 0.02 -6.42 38.57
N CYS A 262 0.15 -7.24 37.54
CA CYS A 262 -0.88 -8.22 37.20
C CYS A 262 -1.17 -9.20 38.35
N GLN A 263 -0.12 -9.73 38.97
CA GLN A 263 -0.26 -10.60 40.14
C GLN A 263 -0.93 -9.90 41.31
N PHE A 264 -0.61 -8.63 41.56
CA PHE A 264 -1.21 -7.86 42.65
C PHE A 264 -2.70 -7.58 42.41
N ILE A 265 -3.05 -7.19 41.16
CA ILE A 265 -4.44 -6.83 40.81
C ILE A 265 -5.34 -8.07 40.76
N LEU A 266 -4.85 -9.16 40.17
CA LEU A 266 -5.64 -10.35 39.85
C LEU A 266 -5.40 -11.53 40.81
N LYS A 267 -4.75 -11.31 41.95
CA LYS A 267 -4.34 -12.37 42.87
C LYS A 267 -5.50 -13.25 43.36
N ASP A 268 -6.71 -12.70 43.47
CA ASP A 268 -7.91 -13.39 43.94
C ASP A 268 -8.75 -13.98 42.78
N ASP A 269 -8.38 -13.65 41.49
CA ASP A 269 -9.17 -13.99 40.33
C ASP A 269 -8.52 -15.02 39.39
N GLY A 270 -7.31 -15.51 39.71
CA GLY A 270 -6.60 -16.46 38.87
C GLY A 270 -5.38 -17.15 39.46
N TYR A 271 -4.89 -18.14 38.74
CA TYR A 271 -3.64 -18.83 39.02
C TYR A 271 -2.52 -18.31 38.08
N PHE A 272 -1.35 -18.02 38.67
CA PHE A 272 -0.20 -17.48 37.98
C PHE A 272 0.91 -18.52 37.88
N ASP A 273 1.44 -18.72 36.64
CA ASP A 273 2.65 -19.50 36.42
C ASP A 273 3.82 -18.54 36.15
N ASN A 274 4.79 -18.54 37.08
CA ASN A 274 5.97 -17.68 36.98
C ASN A 274 7.07 -18.26 36.09
N THR A 275 6.91 -19.46 35.55
CA THR A 275 7.91 -20.09 34.68
C THR A 275 7.77 -19.66 33.24
N ASP A 276 6.55 -19.45 32.77
CA ASP A 276 6.23 -19.00 31.40
C ASP A 276 5.44 -17.67 31.35
N TYR A 277 5.34 -16.98 32.52
CA TYR A 277 4.62 -15.72 32.66
C TYR A 277 3.17 -15.80 32.14
N SER A 278 2.49 -16.90 32.44
CA SER A 278 1.10 -17.12 32.06
C SER A 278 0.17 -17.07 33.29
N PHE A 279 -1.11 -16.71 33.09
CA PHE A 279 -2.13 -16.79 34.09
C PHE A 279 -3.46 -17.33 33.58
N THR A 280 -4.20 -18.00 34.44
CA THR A 280 -5.52 -18.55 34.12
C THR A 280 -6.56 -17.95 35.02
N LEU A 281 -7.56 -17.24 34.46
CA LEU A 281 -8.68 -16.68 35.26
C LEU A 281 -9.59 -17.80 35.77
N THR A 282 -9.91 -17.74 37.07
CA THR A 282 -10.85 -18.67 37.70
C THR A 282 -12.30 -18.27 37.49
N ASN A 283 -12.56 -17.02 37.12
CA ASN A 283 -13.92 -16.51 36.83
C ASN A 283 -13.95 -15.73 35.52
N PRO A 284 -14.38 -16.34 34.40
CA PRO A 284 -14.37 -15.73 33.07
C PRO A 284 -15.47 -14.67 32.85
N GLN A 285 -16.20 -14.24 33.87
CA GLN A 285 -17.24 -13.22 33.74
C GLN A 285 -16.76 -11.77 33.94
N LEU A 286 -15.48 -11.55 34.21
CA LEU A 286 -14.86 -10.25 34.08
C LEU A 286 -14.55 -10.04 32.59
N GLY A 287 -15.51 -9.44 31.86
CA GLY A 287 -15.32 -9.04 30.48
C GLY A 287 -14.21 -7.99 30.35
N ILE A 288 -13.07 -8.40 29.81
CA ILE A 288 -12.03 -7.56 29.21
C ILE A 288 -12.03 -7.85 27.71
#